data_ea93daa532dfc58add06055d94906344
#
_entry.id   ea93daa532dfc58add06055d94906344
#
_cell.length_a   1.000
_cell.length_b   1.000
_cell.length_c   1.000
_cell.angle_alpha   90.00
_cell.angle_beta   90.00
_cell.angle_gamma   90.00
#
_symmetry.space_group_name_H-M   'P 1'
#
loop_
_entity.id
_entity.type
_entity.pdbx_description
1 polymer ?
#
loop_
_entity_poly.entity_id
_entity_poly.type
_entity_poly.pdbx_seq_one_letter_code
_entity_poly.pdbx_strand_id
1 'polypeptide(L)'
;QDFDTAGNPVGSATFIRIASKANPNLQPEEADNLNVGLIWSPTDNFEAKLDYWAIDYTNVITKEQAQGIVQRTPNSAQVIRTGGVLTGVTTNYFNAGYVETDGVDIELGYDTDLSDGILNLGLNLTHMLSYEIPIAGTRTDVVGLFNQDNFARSLPETKAVISANYLQGAHTAAAYVRYVSDYRSTAPLNAAATASGLFNAD
;
A
#
# COMPACT_ATOMS: atom_id res chain seq x y z
N GLN A 1 16.60 14.84 -2.19
CA GLN A 1 16.99 15.59 -3.38
C GLN A 1 16.46 17.03 -3.29
N ASP A 2 17.28 18.04 -3.63
CA ASP A 2 16.86 19.43 -3.77
C ASP A 2 16.34 19.72 -5.16
N PHE A 3 15.52 20.77 -5.31
CA PHE A 3 14.90 21.15 -6.57
C PHE A 3 14.94 22.68 -6.76
N ASP A 4 15.02 23.11 -8.02
CA ASP A 4 14.85 24.52 -8.42
C ASP A 4 13.36 24.90 -8.53
N THR A 5 13.08 26.16 -8.87
CA THR A 5 11.71 26.66 -9.03
C THR A 5 10.95 26.07 -10.22
N ALA A 6 11.66 25.41 -11.13
CA ALA A 6 11.07 24.72 -12.28
C ALA A 6 10.81 23.22 -11.99
N GLY A 7 11.17 22.75 -10.77
CA GLY A 7 11.01 21.37 -10.35
C GLY A 7 12.14 20.44 -10.84
N ASN A 8 13.25 20.98 -11.32
CA ASN A 8 14.38 20.20 -11.72
C ASN A 8 15.29 19.88 -10.54
N PRO A 9 15.85 18.65 -10.46
CA PRO A 9 16.80 18.29 -9.42
C PRO A 9 18.06 19.19 -9.42
N VAL A 10 18.47 19.67 -8.25
CA VAL A 10 19.66 20.50 -8.05
C VAL A 10 20.63 19.79 -7.14
N GLY A 11 21.86 19.62 -7.57
CA GLY A 11 22.93 18.97 -6.79
C GLY A 11 22.68 17.48 -6.56
N SER A 12 23.43 16.92 -5.60
CA SER A 12 23.30 15.52 -5.19
C SER A 12 22.25 15.34 -4.10
N ALA A 13 21.69 14.14 -4.00
CA ALA A 13 20.83 13.78 -2.88
C ALA A 13 21.61 13.89 -1.57
N THR A 14 21.00 14.46 -0.54
CA THR A 14 21.60 14.65 0.77
C THR A 14 20.61 14.30 1.88
N PHE A 15 21.14 13.97 3.06
CA PHE A 15 20.33 13.81 4.26
C PHE A 15 20.05 15.18 4.87
N ILE A 16 18.79 15.45 5.17
CA ILE A 16 18.32 16.69 5.78
C ILE A 16 17.50 16.41 7.03
N ARG A 17 17.36 17.41 7.87
CA ARG A 17 16.48 17.33 9.04
C ARG A 17 15.03 17.52 8.59
N ILE A 18 14.15 16.59 8.96
CA ILE A 18 12.70 16.76 8.83
C ILE A 18 12.11 17.02 10.22
N ALA A 19 11.45 18.15 10.40
CA ALA A 19 10.72 18.50 11.61
C ALA A 19 9.22 18.48 11.32
N SER A 20 8.43 17.78 12.16
CA SER A 20 6.97 17.78 12.03
C SER A 20 6.35 18.72 13.05
N LYS A 21 5.42 19.57 12.64
CA LYS A 21 4.63 20.45 13.51
C LYS A 21 3.29 19.81 13.85
N ALA A 22 2.89 19.96 15.11
CA ALA A 22 1.54 19.63 15.53
C ALA A 22 0.54 20.60 14.89
N ASN A 23 -0.67 20.08 14.60
CA ASN A 23 -1.78 20.89 14.11
C ASN A 23 -2.96 20.77 15.11
N PRO A 24 -3.26 21.81 15.91
CA PRO A 24 -4.33 21.78 16.89
C PRO A 24 -5.75 21.82 16.25
N ASN A 25 -5.85 22.06 14.95
CA ASN A 25 -7.12 22.14 14.22
C ASN A 25 -7.49 20.84 13.51
N LEU A 26 -6.79 19.73 13.81
CA LEU A 26 -7.15 18.43 13.23
C LEU A 26 -8.55 18.01 13.69
N GLN A 27 -9.34 17.55 12.72
CA GLN A 27 -10.61 16.88 12.98
C GLN A 27 -10.36 15.39 13.29
N PRO A 28 -11.21 14.74 14.10
CA PRO A 28 -11.15 13.29 14.25
C PRO A 28 -11.30 12.56 12.92
N GLU A 29 -10.59 11.46 12.77
CA GLU A 29 -10.84 10.51 11.69
C GLU A 29 -12.15 9.77 11.96
N GLU A 30 -12.93 9.55 10.92
CA GLU A 30 -14.17 8.76 10.96
C GLU A 30 -14.07 7.65 9.91
N ALA A 31 -14.65 6.48 10.22
CA ALA A 31 -14.66 5.37 9.30
C ALA A 31 -16.01 4.64 9.34
N ASP A 32 -16.63 4.51 8.19
CA ASP A 32 -17.77 3.64 7.96
C ASP A 32 -17.30 2.33 7.33
N ASN A 33 -17.75 1.19 7.88
CA ASN A 33 -17.34 -0.13 7.43
C ASN A 33 -18.57 -0.95 7.05
N LEU A 34 -18.52 -1.58 5.89
CA LEU A 34 -19.46 -2.60 5.43
C LEU A 34 -18.71 -3.92 5.24
N ASN A 35 -19.29 -5.01 5.75
CA ASN A 35 -18.80 -6.36 5.45
C ASN A 35 -20.02 -7.26 5.17
N VAL A 36 -19.94 -8.05 4.09
CA VAL A 36 -20.97 -9.03 3.71
C VAL A 36 -20.27 -10.33 3.35
N GLY A 37 -20.52 -11.37 4.14
CA GLY A 37 -19.86 -12.67 4.00
C GLY A 37 -20.84 -13.80 3.65
N LEU A 38 -20.33 -14.79 2.92
CA LEU A 38 -20.97 -16.05 2.62
C LEU A 38 -20.05 -17.20 3.01
N ILE A 39 -20.58 -18.16 3.75
CA ILE A 39 -19.92 -19.43 4.04
C ILE A 39 -20.69 -20.55 3.35
N TRP A 40 -19.97 -21.40 2.61
CA TRP A 40 -20.54 -22.50 1.89
C TRP A 40 -19.74 -23.79 2.16
N SER A 41 -20.39 -24.76 2.80
CA SER A 41 -19.80 -26.04 3.19
C SER A 41 -20.68 -27.17 2.67
N PRO A 42 -20.54 -27.52 1.36
CA PRO A 42 -21.41 -28.53 0.72
C PRO A 42 -21.13 -29.95 1.21
N THR A 43 -19.94 -30.18 1.79
CA THR A 43 -19.48 -31.46 2.33
C THR A 43 -18.67 -31.20 3.61
N ASP A 44 -18.51 -32.22 4.43
CA ASP A 44 -17.75 -32.12 5.69
C ASP A 44 -16.25 -31.82 5.50
N ASN A 45 -15.75 -32.05 4.28
CA ASN A 45 -14.33 -31.89 3.95
C ASN A 45 -14.02 -30.70 3.03
N PHE A 46 -15.02 -29.86 2.72
CA PHE A 46 -14.83 -28.65 1.91
C PHE A 46 -15.56 -27.46 2.52
N GLU A 47 -14.84 -26.36 2.69
CA GLU A 47 -15.38 -25.08 3.11
C GLU A 47 -14.88 -23.95 2.19
N ALA A 48 -15.77 -23.07 1.79
CA ALA A 48 -15.46 -21.86 1.08
C ALA A 48 -16.08 -20.67 1.82
N LYS A 49 -15.29 -19.59 2.01
CA LYS A 49 -15.75 -18.30 2.52
C LYS A 49 -15.48 -17.25 1.50
N LEU A 50 -16.43 -16.35 1.34
CA LEU A 50 -16.33 -15.18 0.48
C LEU A 50 -16.83 -13.98 1.28
N ASP A 51 -15.97 -12.99 1.48
CA ASP A 51 -16.29 -11.75 2.17
C ASP A 51 -16.06 -10.57 1.22
N TYR A 52 -17.08 -9.76 1.00
CA TYR A 52 -16.94 -8.42 0.43
C TYR A 52 -16.82 -7.42 1.59
N TRP A 53 -15.86 -6.55 1.53
CA TRP A 53 -15.65 -5.48 2.49
C TRP A 53 -15.48 -4.13 1.79
N ALA A 54 -15.99 -3.08 2.42
CA ALA A 54 -15.80 -1.70 2.00
C ALA A 54 -15.57 -0.82 3.22
N ILE A 55 -14.67 0.14 3.09
CA ILE A 55 -14.28 1.06 4.15
C ILE A 55 -14.21 2.47 3.56
N ASP A 56 -15.00 3.38 4.14
CA ASP A 56 -14.97 4.80 3.83
C ASP A 56 -14.33 5.57 4.99
N TYR A 57 -13.14 6.10 4.76
CA TYR A 57 -12.46 6.97 5.70
C TYR A 57 -12.63 8.42 5.33
N THR A 58 -13.01 9.24 6.31
CA THR A 58 -13.06 10.70 6.18
C THR A 58 -12.13 11.37 7.19
N ASN A 59 -11.71 12.59 6.88
CA ASN A 59 -10.79 13.36 7.70
C ASN A 59 -9.46 12.64 8.02
N VAL A 60 -8.97 11.79 7.12
CA VAL A 60 -7.75 10.99 7.33
C VAL A 60 -6.58 11.88 7.73
N ILE A 61 -5.99 11.63 8.89
CA ILE A 61 -4.85 12.40 9.39
C ILE A 61 -3.58 11.88 8.74
N THR A 62 -2.96 12.71 7.94
CA THR A 62 -1.70 12.39 7.28
C THR A 62 -0.68 13.49 7.49
N LYS A 63 0.55 13.23 7.06
CA LYS A 63 1.66 14.16 7.16
C LYS A 63 2.15 14.51 5.75
N GLU A 64 2.40 15.80 5.54
CA GLU A 64 3.03 16.26 4.31
C GLU A 64 4.33 15.51 4.02
N GLN A 65 4.53 15.14 2.76
CA GLN A 65 5.75 14.48 2.31
C GLN A 65 6.84 15.54 2.06
N ALA A 66 7.92 15.49 2.86
CA ALA A 66 9.01 16.48 2.79
C ALA A 66 9.61 16.61 1.38
N GLN A 67 9.79 15.49 0.67
CA GLN A 67 10.30 15.50 -0.69
C GLN A 67 9.34 16.18 -1.67
N GLY A 68 8.03 15.96 -1.50
CA GLY A 68 6.99 16.63 -2.29
C GLY A 68 6.95 18.14 -2.05
N ILE A 69 7.18 18.61 -0.81
CA ILE A 69 7.27 20.04 -0.50
C ILE A 69 8.45 20.68 -1.24
N VAL A 70 9.64 20.07 -1.14
CA VAL A 70 10.84 20.61 -1.81
C VAL A 70 10.68 20.62 -3.33
N GLN A 71 10.02 19.65 -3.91
CA GLN A 71 9.80 19.56 -5.36
C GLN A 71 8.74 20.53 -5.86
N ARG A 72 7.58 20.60 -5.20
CA ARG A 72 6.45 21.40 -5.69
C ARG A 72 6.52 22.87 -5.26
N THR A 73 7.11 23.12 -4.08
CA THR A 73 7.18 24.45 -3.46
C THR A 73 8.56 24.76 -2.88
N PRO A 74 9.65 24.72 -3.69
CA PRO A 74 11.03 24.82 -3.21
C PRO A 74 11.37 26.11 -2.46
N ASN A 75 10.57 27.17 -2.65
CA ASN A 75 10.71 28.47 -1.98
C ASN A 75 9.73 28.69 -0.81
N SER A 76 8.98 27.64 -0.41
CA SER A 76 8.06 27.81 0.73
C SER A 76 8.83 28.00 2.04
N ALA A 77 8.18 28.62 3.04
CA ALA A 77 8.75 28.78 4.39
C ALA A 77 9.00 27.45 5.12
N GLN A 78 8.48 26.35 4.60
CA GLN A 78 8.72 24.99 5.10
C GLN A 78 10.09 24.45 4.68
N VAL A 79 10.69 25.02 3.60
CA VAL A 79 12.00 24.60 3.06
C VAL A 79 13.08 25.46 3.67
N ILE A 80 13.92 24.86 4.51
CA ILE A 80 14.96 25.58 5.26
C ILE A 80 16.28 25.45 4.51
N ARG A 81 16.87 26.61 4.17
CA ARG A 81 18.16 26.70 3.50
C ARG A 81 19.14 27.53 4.31
N THR A 82 20.38 27.08 4.36
CA THR A 82 21.49 27.82 4.98
C THR A 82 22.56 28.05 3.91
N GLY A 83 22.84 29.33 3.63
CA GLY A 83 23.79 29.67 2.54
C GLY A 83 23.34 29.17 1.16
N GLY A 84 22.03 29.07 0.90
CA GLY A 84 21.49 28.53 -0.35
C GLY A 84 21.37 26.99 -0.40
N VAL A 85 21.92 26.27 0.56
CA VAL A 85 21.89 24.80 0.60
C VAL A 85 20.69 24.33 1.42
N LEU A 86 19.97 23.32 0.92
CA LEU A 86 18.88 22.69 1.63
C LEU A 86 19.38 21.99 2.89
N THR A 87 18.91 22.41 4.06
CA THR A 87 19.33 21.88 5.37
C THR A 87 18.19 21.25 6.16
N GLY A 88 16.94 21.58 5.82
CA GLY A 88 15.80 21.01 6.52
C GLY A 88 14.48 21.26 5.82
N VAL A 89 13.46 20.51 6.24
CA VAL A 89 12.06 20.71 5.84
C VAL A 89 11.18 20.60 7.06
N THR A 90 10.22 21.49 7.18
CA THR A 90 9.13 21.40 8.14
C THR A 90 7.90 20.82 7.47
N THR A 91 7.32 19.77 8.04
CA THR A 91 6.06 19.15 7.58
C THR A 91 4.96 19.38 8.59
N ASN A 92 3.72 19.48 8.14
CA ASN A 92 2.54 19.60 8.98
C ASN A 92 1.70 18.33 8.92
N TYR A 93 0.92 18.07 9.98
CA TYR A 93 -0.21 17.15 9.93
C TYR A 93 -1.44 17.88 9.43
N PHE A 94 -2.25 17.20 8.62
CA PHE A 94 -3.50 17.75 8.09
C PHE A 94 -4.51 16.62 7.86
N ASN A 95 -5.79 16.94 7.80
CA ASN A 95 -6.81 16.01 7.37
C ASN A 95 -6.78 15.93 5.84
N ALA A 96 -6.37 14.80 5.32
CA ALA A 96 -6.42 14.50 3.89
C ALA A 96 -7.81 14.00 3.55
N GLY A 97 -8.63 14.77 2.94
CA GLY A 97 -9.99 14.47 2.45
C GLY A 97 -10.57 13.11 2.86
N TYR A 98 -10.55 12.12 1.98
CA TYR A 98 -11.12 10.78 2.17
C TYR A 98 -10.18 9.69 1.65
N VAL A 99 -10.42 8.46 2.10
CA VAL A 99 -9.95 7.23 1.48
C VAL A 99 -11.13 6.28 1.38
N GLU A 100 -11.45 5.83 0.20
CA GLU A 100 -12.47 4.82 -0.04
C GLU A 100 -11.79 3.58 -0.58
N THR A 101 -12.04 2.43 0.02
CA THR A 101 -11.42 1.17 -0.40
C THR A 101 -12.38 0.03 -0.24
N ASP A 102 -12.37 -0.88 -1.21
CA ASP A 102 -13.16 -2.09 -1.15
C ASP A 102 -12.41 -3.27 -1.76
N GLY A 103 -12.88 -4.46 -1.41
CA GLY A 103 -12.25 -5.67 -1.88
C GLY A 103 -13.02 -6.93 -1.51
N VAL A 104 -12.46 -8.04 -1.90
CA VAL A 104 -12.97 -9.37 -1.58
C VAL A 104 -11.88 -10.23 -0.95
N ASP A 105 -12.26 -10.97 0.09
CA ASP A 105 -11.47 -12.03 0.67
C ASP A 105 -12.09 -13.38 0.33
N ILE A 106 -11.25 -14.32 -0.10
CA ILE A 106 -11.64 -15.70 -0.39
C ILE A 106 -10.79 -16.64 0.47
N GLU A 107 -11.45 -17.50 1.21
CA GLU A 107 -10.82 -18.58 1.96
C GLU A 107 -11.41 -19.90 1.50
N LEU A 108 -10.54 -20.85 1.10
CA LEU A 108 -10.92 -22.22 0.76
C LEU A 108 -10.17 -23.19 1.63
N GLY A 109 -10.87 -24.18 2.15
CA GLY A 109 -10.33 -25.32 2.89
C GLY A 109 -10.82 -26.62 2.26
N TYR A 110 -9.91 -27.58 2.09
CA TYR A 110 -10.24 -28.91 1.63
C TYR A 110 -9.37 -29.94 2.31
N ASP A 111 -10.03 -30.92 2.93
CA ASP A 111 -9.40 -32.05 3.59
C ASP A 111 -9.66 -33.34 2.83
N THR A 112 -8.66 -34.16 2.64
CA THR A 112 -8.84 -35.46 1.98
C THR A 112 -7.85 -36.48 2.51
N ASP A 113 -8.27 -37.74 2.50
CA ASP A 113 -7.36 -38.84 2.74
C ASP A 113 -6.41 -39.00 1.54
N LEU A 114 -5.14 -39.14 1.83
CA LEU A 114 -4.10 -39.38 0.83
C LEU A 114 -3.20 -40.51 1.35
N SER A 115 -3.30 -41.68 0.72
CA SER A 115 -2.61 -42.90 1.20
C SER A 115 -2.99 -43.22 2.65
N ASP A 116 -1.99 -43.31 3.56
CA ASP A 116 -2.19 -43.59 4.99
C ASP A 116 -2.20 -42.31 5.85
N GLY A 117 -2.44 -41.12 5.23
CA GLY A 117 -2.41 -39.84 5.89
C GLY A 117 -3.54 -38.92 5.46
N ILE A 118 -3.57 -37.74 6.04
CA ILE A 118 -4.56 -36.69 5.76
C ILE A 118 -3.82 -35.54 5.08
N LEU A 119 -4.36 -35.08 3.96
CA LEU A 119 -3.90 -33.88 3.25
C LEU A 119 -4.91 -32.75 3.47
N ASN A 120 -4.43 -31.65 4.07
CA ASN A 120 -5.20 -30.42 4.20
C ASN A 120 -4.68 -29.40 3.16
N LEU A 121 -5.56 -28.91 2.31
CA LEU A 121 -5.29 -27.85 1.34
C LEU A 121 -6.00 -26.57 1.75
N GLY A 122 -5.33 -25.44 1.60
CA GLY A 122 -5.88 -24.14 1.92
C GLY A 122 -5.53 -23.08 0.88
N LEU A 123 -6.45 -22.16 0.66
CA LEU A 123 -6.23 -20.91 -0.06
C LEU A 123 -6.75 -19.76 0.79
N ASN A 124 -5.93 -18.74 0.97
CA ASN A 124 -6.35 -17.43 1.46
C ASN A 124 -5.98 -16.41 0.38
N LEU A 125 -6.94 -15.67 -0.12
CA LEU A 125 -6.77 -14.67 -1.17
C LEU A 125 -7.49 -13.39 -0.77
N THR A 126 -6.79 -12.26 -0.88
CA THR A 126 -7.37 -10.91 -0.83
C THR A 126 -7.21 -10.27 -2.20
N HIS A 127 -8.29 -9.78 -2.76
CA HIS A 127 -8.30 -8.99 -4.00
C HIS A 127 -8.92 -7.63 -3.71
N MET A 128 -8.11 -6.59 -3.87
CA MET A 128 -8.52 -5.19 -3.70
C MET A 128 -9.17 -4.72 -5.00
N LEU A 129 -10.43 -4.32 -4.93
CA LEU A 129 -11.20 -3.84 -6.08
C LEU A 129 -10.93 -2.36 -6.35
N SER A 130 -10.84 -1.57 -5.27
CA SER A 130 -10.50 -0.15 -5.37
C SER A 130 -9.75 0.35 -4.13
N TYR A 131 -8.95 1.38 -4.32
CA TYR A 131 -8.37 2.21 -3.25
C TYR A 131 -8.28 3.64 -3.76
N GLU A 132 -9.27 4.44 -3.43
CA GLU A 132 -9.42 5.78 -3.97
C GLU A 132 -8.96 6.85 -2.97
N ILE A 133 -8.12 7.76 -3.45
CA ILE A 133 -7.61 8.90 -2.69
C ILE A 133 -7.75 10.20 -3.51
N PRO A 134 -7.82 11.36 -2.85
CA PRO A 134 -7.79 12.64 -3.55
C PRO A 134 -6.35 12.98 -3.98
N ILE A 135 -6.09 12.97 -5.29
CA ILE A 135 -4.84 13.51 -5.87
C ILE A 135 -5.17 14.78 -6.61
N ALA A 136 -4.58 15.91 -6.16
CA ALA A 136 -4.84 17.24 -6.72
C ALA A 136 -6.35 17.61 -6.81
N GLY A 137 -7.16 17.13 -5.86
CA GLY A 137 -8.60 17.35 -5.80
C GLY A 137 -9.42 16.43 -6.71
N THR A 138 -8.80 15.47 -7.39
CA THR A 138 -9.48 14.47 -8.22
C THR A 138 -9.46 13.13 -7.51
N ARG A 139 -10.61 12.45 -7.49
CA ARG A 139 -10.74 11.07 -7.02
C ARG A 139 -9.94 10.16 -7.94
N THR A 140 -8.99 9.43 -7.38
CA THR A 140 -8.05 8.61 -8.15
C THR A 140 -7.90 7.24 -7.49
N ASP A 141 -8.18 6.19 -8.24
CA ASP A 141 -7.88 4.83 -7.84
C ASP A 141 -6.38 4.58 -7.98
N VAL A 142 -5.77 4.04 -6.90
CA VAL A 142 -4.34 3.78 -6.80
C VAL A 142 -4.00 2.31 -6.54
N VAL A 143 -4.95 1.41 -6.77
CA VAL A 143 -4.69 -0.05 -6.75
C VAL A 143 -3.67 -0.39 -7.84
N GLY A 144 -2.77 -1.32 -7.55
CA GLY A 144 -1.68 -1.69 -8.46
C GLY A 144 -0.60 -0.61 -8.60
N LEU A 145 -0.59 0.42 -7.73
CA LEU A 145 0.42 1.47 -7.76
C LEU A 145 1.28 1.48 -6.49
N PHE A 146 2.55 1.82 -6.65
CA PHE A 146 3.40 2.33 -5.58
C PHE A 146 3.51 3.84 -5.75
N ASN A 147 2.81 4.58 -4.90
CA ASN A 147 2.63 6.01 -5.01
C ASN A 147 3.23 6.70 -3.77
N GLN A 148 4.03 7.75 -3.98
CA GLN A 148 4.61 8.52 -2.88
C GLN A 148 3.61 9.49 -2.25
N ASP A 149 2.52 9.80 -2.92
CA ASP A 149 1.47 10.70 -2.43
C ASP A 149 0.44 9.96 -1.57
N ASN A 150 0.38 8.63 -1.62
CA ASN A 150 -0.47 7.84 -0.74
C ASN A 150 0.32 7.34 0.49
N PHE A 151 -0.35 7.21 1.63
CA PHE A 151 0.26 6.74 2.87
C PHE A 151 0.39 5.20 2.91
N ALA A 152 -0.38 4.45 2.13
CA ALA A 152 -0.28 3.00 2.02
C ALA A 152 0.91 2.56 1.15
N ARG A 153 1.47 3.44 0.34
CA ARG A 153 2.62 3.29 -0.55
C ARG A 153 2.48 2.19 -1.61
N SER A 154 2.58 0.92 -1.26
CA SER A 154 2.41 -0.19 -2.20
C SER A 154 1.05 -0.84 -2.01
N LEU A 155 0.26 -0.90 -3.08
CA LEU A 155 -1.10 -1.44 -3.10
C LEU A 155 -1.21 -2.52 -4.18
N PRO A 156 -0.63 -3.72 -3.97
CA PRO A 156 -0.82 -4.82 -4.90
C PRO A 156 -2.30 -5.21 -4.93
N GLU A 157 -2.84 -5.39 -6.11
CA GLU A 157 -4.24 -5.73 -6.35
C GLU A 157 -4.62 -7.08 -5.71
N THR A 158 -3.73 -8.07 -5.83
CA THR A 158 -3.99 -9.43 -5.32
C THR A 158 -2.87 -9.93 -4.44
N LYS A 159 -3.23 -10.51 -3.30
CA LYS A 159 -2.34 -11.28 -2.44
C LYS A 159 -2.97 -12.64 -2.18
N ALA A 160 -2.18 -13.72 -2.26
CA ALA A 160 -2.67 -15.04 -1.96
C ALA A 160 -1.63 -15.89 -1.24
N VAL A 161 -2.12 -16.81 -0.42
CA VAL A 161 -1.33 -17.88 0.19
C VAL A 161 -2.04 -19.20 -0.09
N ILE A 162 -1.33 -20.11 -0.74
CA ILE A 162 -1.75 -21.49 -0.91
C ILE A 162 -0.97 -22.32 0.07
N SER A 163 -1.63 -23.21 0.79
CA SER A 163 -1.02 -24.13 1.75
C SER A 163 -1.37 -25.57 1.45
N ALA A 164 -0.44 -26.46 1.71
CA ALA A 164 -0.65 -27.91 1.72
C ALA A 164 0.04 -28.49 2.94
N ASN A 165 -0.72 -29.18 3.79
CA ASN A 165 -0.24 -29.83 4.99
C ASN A 165 -0.59 -31.31 4.91
N TYR A 166 0.41 -32.18 5.04
CA TYR A 166 0.22 -33.63 5.02
C TYR A 166 0.64 -34.22 6.35
N LEU A 167 -0.25 -35.01 6.95
CA LEU A 167 -0.05 -35.69 8.23
C LEU A 167 -0.13 -37.21 8.02
N GLN A 168 0.92 -37.92 8.40
CA GLN A 168 0.95 -39.41 8.35
C GLN A 168 1.62 -39.94 9.60
N GLY A 169 0.86 -40.52 10.50
CA GLY A 169 1.35 -41.06 11.78
C GLY A 169 2.08 -39.99 12.60
N ALA A 170 3.38 -40.17 12.84
CA ALA A 170 4.22 -39.20 13.55
C ALA A 170 4.90 -38.13 12.62
N HIS A 171 4.65 -38.19 11.33
CA HIS A 171 5.27 -37.29 10.33
C HIS A 171 4.31 -36.21 9.87
N THR A 172 4.84 -35.01 9.73
CA THR A 172 4.11 -33.85 9.16
C THR A 172 4.99 -33.19 8.12
N ALA A 173 4.41 -32.91 6.96
CA ALA A 173 5.03 -32.08 5.92
C ALA A 173 4.12 -30.90 5.60
N ALA A 174 4.69 -29.71 5.39
CA ALA A 174 3.95 -28.51 5.03
C ALA A 174 4.64 -27.76 3.90
N ALA A 175 3.85 -27.26 2.96
CA ALA A 175 4.30 -26.42 1.87
C ALA A 175 3.40 -25.17 1.76
N TYR A 176 4.02 -24.02 1.45
CA TYR A 176 3.33 -22.75 1.29
C TYR A 176 3.83 -22.05 0.05
N VAL A 177 2.89 -21.53 -0.74
CA VAL A 177 3.18 -20.63 -1.86
C VAL A 177 2.53 -19.29 -1.58
N ARG A 178 3.31 -18.20 -1.62
CA ARG A 178 2.81 -16.84 -1.49
C ARG A 178 2.85 -16.15 -2.84
N TYR A 179 1.76 -15.53 -3.19
CA TYR A 179 1.62 -14.70 -4.38
C TYR A 179 1.32 -13.25 -3.98
N VAL A 180 1.97 -12.32 -4.62
CA VAL A 180 1.66 -10.88 -4.56
C VAL A 180 1.71 -10.39 -5.99
N SER A 181 0.64 -9.75 -6.46
CA SER A 181 0.63 -9.14 -7.79
C SER A 181 1.68 -8.05 -7.90
N ASP A 182 2.13 -7.78 -9.08
CA ASP A 182 2.97 -6.63 -9.40
C ASP A 182 2.25 -5.31 -9.12
N TYR A 183 3.02 -4.26 -8.99
CA TYR A 183 2.54 -2.90 -8.89
C TYR A 183 3.52 -1.94 -9.59
N ARG A 184 2.98 -0.90 -10.20
CA ARG A 184 3.75 0.10 -10.93
C ARG A 184 4.19 1.22 -9.99
N SER A 185 5.47 1.60 -10.00
CA SER A 185 5.92 2.78 -9.28
C SER A 185 5.56 4.05 -10.03
N THR A 186 4.94 5.01 -9.34
CA THR A 186 4.68 6.36 -9.86
C THR A 186 5.82 7.34 -9.55
N ALA A 187 6.85 6.89 -8.80
CA ALA A 187 8.02 7.72 -8.56
C ALA A 187 8.74 8.01 -9.90
N PRO A 188 9.13 9.26 -10.17
CA PRO A 188 9.92 9.55 -11.36
C PRO A 188 11.24 8.78 -11.27
N LEU A 189 11.48 7.90 -12.24
CA LEU A 189 12.75 7.22 -12.39
C LEU A 189 13.81 8.29 -12.73
N ASN A 190 14.89 8.37 -11.95
CA ASN A 190 15.97 9.25 -12.35
C ASN A 190 16.64 8.70 -13.62
N ALA A 191 17.10 9.60 -14.50
CA ALA A 191 17.71 9.21 -15.78
C ALA A 191 18.89 8.23 -15.62
N ALA A 192 19.63 8.27 -14.50
CA ALA A 192 20.72 7.37 -14.21
C ALA A 192 20.24 5.93 -13.90
N ALA A 193 19.12 5.79 -13.18
CA ALA A 193 18.54 4.47 -12.88
C ALA A 193 17.96 3.82 -14.15
N THR A 194 17.32 4.61 -15.02
CA THR A 194 16.83 4.14 -16.32
C THR A 194 17.99 3.73 -17.25
N ALA A 195 19.07 4.55 -17.31
CA ALA A 195 20.23 4.27 -18.11
C ALA A 195 21.02 3.03 -17.65
N SER A 196 20.93 2.65 -16.36
CA SER A 196 21.58 1.45 -15.82
C SER A 196 20.83 0.16 -16.14
N GLY A 197 19.63 0.22 -16.73
CA GLY A 197 18.78 -0.95 -17.01
C GLY A 197 18.24 -1.65 -15.76
N LEU A 198 18.36 -1.02 -14.58
CA LEU A 198 17.85 -1.57 -13.31
C LEU A 198 16.32 -1.51 -13.20
N PHE A 199 15.70 -0.70 -14.04
CA PHE A 199 14.23 -0.58 -14.09
C PHE A 199 13.79 -0.49 -15.56
N ASN A 200 12.84 -1.33 -15.96
CA ASN A 200 12.17 -1.20 -17.25
C ASN A 200 11.16 -0.07 -17.13
N ALA A 201 11.15 0.83 -18.09
CA ALA A 201 10.16 1.89 -18.23
C ALA A 201 8.99 1.37 -19.10
N ASP A 202 8.24 0.37 -18.62
CA ASP A 202 7.00 -0.09 -19.26
C ASP A 202 5.79 0.54 -18.57
#